data_2727012a01596b9c3162ff01ededf061
#
_entry.id   2727012a01596b9c3162ff01ededf061
#
_cell.length_a   1.000
_cell.length_b   1.000
_cell.length_c   1.000
_cell.angle_alpha   90.00
_cell.angle_beta   90.00
_cell.angle_gamma   90.00
#
_symmetry.space_group_name_H-M   'P 1'
#
loop_
_entity.id
_entity.type
_entity.pdbx_description
1 polymer ?
#
loop_
_entity_poly.entity_id
_entity_poly.type
_entity_poly.pdbx_seq_one_letter_code
_entity_poly.pdbx_strand_id
1 'polypeptide(L)'
;MNETISLQELFSILRKSLWRILALTIVAALISFAVSTFLIKPTYQAGTQILVTPKKQENDVIDASQVQSSVTLVNTYRVIIKSPAILEKVQAEVKNAPDSISALNNMITVESEQNSQVINVSVQNTDAALASNVANSVAKVFSEDITNLMNVDNVKVLSVSGIPTTPVSPNILLNTAIAAVVGFLLGVGLAFLREVLDRRIRTEEQVQQILDLPVLGSIPDIDSKVFNASKKASKREAVKQYG
;
A
#
# COMPACT_ATOMS: atom_id res chain seq x y z
N MET A 1 22.27 7.54 36.87
CA MET A 1 22.64 8.35 35.70
C MET A 1 21.44 8.34 34.74
N ASN A 2 20.62 9.38 34.81
CA ASN A 2 19.47 9.53 33.92
C ASN A 2 19.98 10.35 32.74
N GLU A 3 20.48 9.66 31.69
CA GLU A 3 20.76 10.31 30.43
C GLU A 3 19.41 10.62 29.74
N THR A 4 18.84 11.76 30.07
CA THR A 4 17.72 12.30 29.33
C THR A 4 18.28 12.86 28.04
N ILE A 5 18.10 12.08 26.96
CA ILE A 5 18.46 12.55 25.61
C ILE A 5 17.71 13.86 25.37
N SER A 6 18.41 14.96 25.22
CA SER A 6 17.81 16.25 24.99
C SER A 6 17.21 16.33 23.59
N LEU A 7 16.09 17.04 23.42
CA LEU A 7 15.49 17.27 22.10
C LEU A 7 16.46 17.92 21.10
N GLN A 8 17.42 18.70 21.62
CA GLN A 8 18.48 19.32 20.81
C GLN A 8 19.47 18.29 20.26
N GLU A 9 19.81 17.26 21.04
CA GLU A 9 20.67 16.16 20.61
C GLU A 9 19.97 15.32 19.53
N LEU A 10 18.69 15.00 19.73
CA LEU A 10 17.88 14.31 18.73
C LEU A 10 17.91 15.05 17.38
N PHE A 11 17.70 16.36 17.41
CA PHE A 11 17.70 17.18 16.20
C PHE A 11 19.09 17.25 15.55
N SER A 12 20.16 17.32 16.33
CA SER A 12 21.54 17.34 15.81
C SER A 12 21.90 16.02 15.14
N ILE A 13 21.52 14.87 15.69
CA ILE A 13 21.70 13.53 15.11
C ILE A 13 20.98 13.42 13.77
N LEU A 14 19.72 13.84 13.72
CA LEU A 14 18.94 13.85 12.49
C LEU A 14 19.59 14.71 11.42
N ARG A 15 20.00 15.94 11.75
CA ARG A 15 20.62 16.87 10.82
C ARG A 15 21.94 16.34 10.27
N LYS A 16 22.77 15.74 11.10
CA LYS A 16 24.05 15.12 10.72
C LYS A 16 23.88 13.89 9.83
N SER A 17 22.77 13.17 10.01
CA SER A 17 22.47 11.93 9.27
C SER A 17 21.46 12.12 8.15
N LEU A 18 20.99 13.35 7.91
CA LEU A 18 19.91 13.67 6.97
C LEU A 18 20.16 13.11 5.57
N TRP A 19 21.37 13.26 5.04
CA TRP A 19 21.74 12.74 3.72
C TRP A 19 21.66 11.21 3.63
N ARG A 20 22.04 10.51 4.70
CA ARG A 20 21.99 9.04 4.77
C ARG A 20 20.54 8.54 4.92
N ILE A 21 19.73 9.23 5.74
CA ILE A 21 18.31 8.95 5.89
C ILE A 21 17.61 9.14 4.54
N LEU A 22 17.86 10.27 3.86
CA LEU A 22 17.30 10.56 2.55
C LEU A 22 17.72 9.53 1.49
N ALA A 23 19.00 9.18 1.46
CA ALA A 23 19.50 8.16 0.54
C ALA A 23 18.83 6.80 0.75
N LEU A 24 18.67 6.35 2.01
CA LEU A 24 17.99 5.08 2.33
C LEU A 24 16.51 5.12 1.95
N THR A 25 15.84 6.25 2.21
CA THR A 25 14.43 6.47 1.82
C THR A 25 14.26 6.38 0.30
N ILE A 26 15.13 7.04 -0.45
CA ILE A 26 15.10 7.01 -1.93
C ILE A 26 15.38 5.60 -2.44
N VAL A 27 16.37 4.90 -1.89
CA VAL A 27 16.67 3.51 -2.28
C VAL A 27 15.50 2.59 -2.00
N ALA A 28 14.86 2.68 -0.84
CA ALA A 28 13.67 1.90 -0.51
C ALA A 28 12.50 2.18 -1.47
N ALA A 29 12.26 3.45 -1.78
CA ALA A 29 11.23 3.85 -2.74
C ALA A 29 11.52 3.33 -4.15
N LEU A 30 12.76 3.41 -4.63
CA LEU A 30 13.17 2.90 -5.94
C LEU A 30 13.05 1.39 -6.05
N ILE A 31 13.45 0.64 -5.01
CA ILE A 31 13.28 -0.82 -4.96
C ILE A 31 11.80 -1.18 -5.02
N SER A 32 10.95 -0.54 -4.21
CA SER A 32 9.50 -0.79 -4.22
C SER A 32 8.86 -0.45 -5.57
N PHE A 33 9.25 0.67 -6.18
CA PHE A 33 8.80 1.05 -7.51
C PHE A 33 9.20 -0.01 -8.56
N ALA A 34 10.45 -0.45 -8.56
CA ALA A 34 10.94 -1.47 -9.49
C ALA A 34 10.21 -2.81 -9.30
N VAL A 35 10.06 -3.28 -8.05
CA VAL A 35 9.34 -4.51 -7.74
C VAL A 35 7.88 -4.41 -8.16
N SER A 36 7.21 -3.29 -7.86
CA SER A 36 5.80 -3.08 -8.18
C SER A 36 5.54 -3.02 -9.69
N THR A 37 6.51 -2.52 -10.47
CA THR A 37 6.36 -2.36 -11.93
C THR A 37 6.78 -3.60 -12.70
N PHE A 38 7.87 -4.29 -12.28
CA PHE A 38 8.47 -5.37 -13.08
C PHE A 38 8.19 -6.78 -12.54
N LEU A 39 8.00 -6.95 -11.23
CA LEU A 39 7.80 -8.29 -10.64
C LEU A 39 6.35 -8.63 -10.44
N ILE A 40 5.49 -7.67 -10.08
CA ILE A 40 4.08 -7.93 -9.78
C ILE A 40 3.27 -7.88 -11.06
N LYS A 41 2.58 -8.98 -11.37
CA LYS A 41 1.68 -9.04 -12.53
C LYS A 41 0.49 -8.10 -12.31
N PRO A 42 0.10 -7.32 -13.33
CA PRO A 42 -1.09 -6.48 -13.24
C PRO A 42 -2.34 -7.34 -13.05
N THR A 43 -3.23 -6.91 -12.18
CA THR A 43 -4.53 -7.54 -11.94
C THR A 43 -5.63 -6.60 -12.37
N TYR A 44 -6.57 -7.10 -13.13
CA TYR A 44 -7.72 -6.37 -13.65
C TYR A 44 -8.96 -6.74 -12.86
N GLN A 45 -9.85 -5.79 -12.68
CA GLN A 45 -11.12 -6.01 -12.02
C GLN A 45 -12.27 -5.73 -12.98
N ALA A 46 -13.13 -6.72 -13.15
CA ALA A 46 -14.37 -6.65 -13.87
C ALA A 46 -15.54 -6.65 -12.88
N GLY A 47 -16.56 -5.83 -13.11
CA GLY A 47 -17.68 -5.71 -12.20
C GLY A 47 -19.02 -5.78 -12.94
N THR A 48 -19.99 -6.48 -12.34
CA THR A 48 -21.38 -6.52 -12.78
C THR A 48 -22.31 -6.23 -11.61
N GLN A 49 -23.48 -5.70 -11.91
CA GLN A 49 -24.48 -5.34 -10.91
C GLN A 49 -25.78 -6.11 -11.13
N ILE A 50 -26.29 -6.65 -10.05
CA ILE A 50 -27.51 -7.43 -10.03
C ILE A 50 -28.52 -6.75 -9.09
N LEU A 51 -29.70 -6.43 -9.60
CA LEU A 51 -30.83 -5.94 -8.82
C LEU A 51 -31.73 -7.11 -8.43
N VAL A 52 -32.01 -7.24 -7.16
CA VAL A 52 -32.97 -8.23 -6.64
C VAL A 52 -34.17 -7.51 -6.10
N THR A 53 -35.33 -7.72 -6.75
CA THR A 53 -36.60 -7.11 -6.34
C THR A 53 -37.50 -8.20 -5.77
N PRO A 54 -37.95 -8.05 -4.50
CA PRO A 54 -38.91 -8.99 -3.92
C PRO A 54 -40.22 -9.01 -4.71
N LYS A 55 -40.91 -10.16 -4.71
CA LYS A 55 -42.21 -10.30 -5.33
C LYS A 55 -43.20 -9.33 -4.70
N LYS A 56 -43.80 -8.44 -5.50
CA LYS A 56 -44.97 -7.66 -5.04
C LYS A 56 -46.14 -8.58 -4.83
N GLN A 57 -46.60 -8.70 -3.61
CA GLN A 57 -47.95 -9.22 -3.37
C GLN A 57 -48.96 -8.11 -3.73
N GLU A 58 -49.97 -8.47 -4.47
CA GLU A 58 -50.92 -7.54 -5.15
C GLU A 58 -51.76 -6.65 -4.20
N ASN A 59 -51.63 -6.82 -2.88
CA ASN A 59 -52.42 -6.12 -1.86
C ASN A 59 -51.64 -5.51 -0.69
N ASP A 60 -50.33 -5.40 -0.76
CA ASP A 60 -49.55 -4.89 0.38
C ASP A 60 -49.20 -3.41 0.25
N VAL A 61 -49.62 -2.65 1.25
CA VAL A 61 -49.05 -1.32 1.56
C VAL A 61 -47.56 -1.52 1.85
N ILE A 62 -46.71 -0.76 1.19
CA ILE A 62 -45.25 -0.82 1.41
C ILE A 62 -44.95 -0.50 2.89
N ASP A 63 -44.71 -1.53 3.69
CA ASP A 63 -44.38 -1.39 5.10
C ASP A 63 -42.85 -1.39 5.28
N ALA A 64 -42.34 -0.63 6.26
CA ALA A 64 -40.94 -0.55 6.59
C ALA A 64 -40.33 -1.93 6.91
N SER A 65 -41.14 -2.89 7.37
CA SER A 65 -40.72 -4.27 7.62
C SER A 65 -40.31 -5.03 6.34
N GLN A 66 -40.89 -4.70 5.19
CA GLN A 66 -40.57 -5.32 3.90
C GLN A 66 -39.18 -4.84 3.39
N VAL A 67 -38.87 -3.58 3.63
CA VAL A 67 -37.54 -3.05 3.29
C VAL A 67 -36.47 -3.75 4.11
N GLN A 68 -36.66 -3.92 5.41
CA GLN A 68 -35.74 -4.62 6.28
C GLN A 68 -35.54 -6.10 5.90
N SER A 69 -36.63 -6.77 5.54
CA SER A 69 -36.60 -8.15 5.04
C SER A 69 -35.80 -8.28 3.74
N SER A 70 -35.95 -7.30 2.85
CA SER A 70 -35.20 -7.26 1.58
C SER A 70 -33.70 -7.15 1.79
N VAL A 71 -33.24 -6.35 2.75
CA VAL A 71 -31.80 -6.22 3.10
C VAL A 71 -31.24 -7.53 3.66
N THR A 72 -32.02 -8.25 4.46
CA THR A 72 -31.63 -9.57 4.99
C THR A 72 -31.49 -10.61 3.88
N LEU A 73 -32.38 -10.58 2.89
CA LEU A 73 -32.31 -11.46 1.73
C LEU A 73 -31.04 -11.21 0.87
N VAL A 74 -30.61 -9.97 0.72
CA VAL A 74 -29.36 -9.63 -0.02
C VAL A 74 -28.15 -10.35 0.57
N ASN A 75 -28.05 -10.46 1.89
CA ASN A 75 -26.97 -11.22 2.52
C ASN A 75 -27.03 -12.72 2.18
N THR A 76 -28.24 -13.29 2.11
CA THR A 76 -28.45 -14.68 1.68
C THR A 76 -28.02 -14.86 0.22
N TYR A 77 -28.35 -13.93 -0.66
CA TYR A 77 -27.96 -14.01 -2.07
C TYR A 77 -26.46 -13.93 -2.28
N ARG A 78 -25.74 -13.12 -1.47
CA ARG A 78 -24.27 -13.11 -1.48
C ARG A 78 -23.66 -14.48 -1.22
N VAL A 79 -24.24 -15.23 -0.28
CA VAL A 79 -23.78 -16.60 0.04
C VAL A 79 -24.12 -17.55 -1.10
N ILE A 80 -25.32 -17.45 -1.68
CA ILE A 80 -25.76 -18.30 -2.79
C ILE A 80 -24.90 -18.09 -4.03
N ILE A 81 -24.57 -16.84 -4.39
CA ILE A 81 -23.70 -16.50 -5.54
C ILE A 81 -22.34 -17.18 -5.39
N LYS A 82 -21.80 -17.28 -4.18
CA LYS A 82 -20.52 -17.92 -3.89
C LYS A 82 -20.63 -19.42 -3.58
N SER A 83 -21.81 -20.00 -3.71
CA SER A 83 -22.02 -21.44 -3.44
C SER A 83 -21.39 -22.30 -4.56
N PRO A 84 -20.92 -23.52 -4.22
CA PRO A 84 -20.42 -24.45 -5.22
C PRO A 84 -21.41 -24.73 -6.35
N ALA A 85 -22.72 -24.77 -6.07
CA ALA A 85 -23.75 -25.02 -7.07
C ALA A 85 -23.78 -23.97 -8.20
N ILE A 86 -23.55 -22.70 -7.89
CA ILE A 86 -23.44 -21.62 -8.87
C ILE A 86 -22.08 -21.66 -9.54
N LEU A 87 -21.00 -21.80 -8.77
CA LEU A 87 -19.64 -21.71 -9.28
C LEU A 87 -19.26 -22.87 -10.21
N GLU A 88 -19.80 -24.07 -10.01
CA GLU A 88 -19.64 -25.21 -10.92
C GLU A 88 -20.25 -24.93 -12.30
N LYS A 89 -21.42 -24.30 -12.35
CA LYS A 89 -22.05 -23.91 -13.61
C LYS A 89 -21.27 -22.81 -14.33
N VAL A 90 -20.79 -21.81 -13.56
CA VAL A 90 -19.94 -20.76 -14.09
C VAL A 90 -18.65 -21.34 -14.66
N GLN A 91 -18.03 -22.28 -13.95
CA GLN A 91 -16.82 -22.98 -14.42
C GLN A 91 -17.06 -23.74 -15.73
N ALA A 92 -18.21 -24.39 -15.87
CA ALA A 92 -18.56 -25.12 -17.09
C ALA A 92 -18.85 -24.20 -18.29
N GLU A 93 -19.36 -22.98 -18.04
CA GLU A 93 -19.71 -22.01 -19.09
C GLU A 93 -18.51 -21.19 -19.57
N VAL A 94 -17.59 -20.84 -18.66
CA VAL A 94 -16.47 -19.93 -18.98
C VAL A 94 -15.25 -20.71 -19.44
N LYS A 95 -14.80 -20.43 -20.67
CA LYS A 95 -13.55 -20.98 -21.20
C LYS A 95 -12.36 -20.47 -20.36
N ASN A 96 -11.42 -21.35 -20.08
CA ASN A 96 -10.21 -21.07 -19.26
C ASN A 96 -10.52 -20.67 -17.80
N ALA A 97 -11.71 -21.01 -17.30
CA ALA A 97 -11.97 -20.88 -15.86
C ALA A 97 -10.96 -21.76 -15.07
N PRO A 98 -10.61 -21.37 -13.84
CA PRO A 98 -9.76 -22.21 -12.99
C PRO A 98 -10.38 -23.60 -12.77
N ASP A 99 -9.56 -24.65 -12.77
CA ASP A 99 -10.02 -26.03 -12.54
C ASP A 99 -10.54 -26.26 -11.11
N SER A 100 -10.19 -25.38 -10.18
CA SER A 100 -10.62 -25.44 -8.78
C SER A 100 -11.72 -24.42 -8.49
N ILE A 101 -12.85 -24.89 -7.95
CA ILE A 101 -13.92 -24.04 -7.45
C ILE A 101 -13.42 -23.06 -6.37
N SER A 102 -12.48 -23.49 -5.52
CA SER A 102 -11.88 -22.63 -4.51
C SER A 102 -11.08 -21.47 -5.16
N ALA A 103 -10.32 -21.75 -6.23
CA ALA A 103 -9.61 -20.70 -6.95
C ALA A 103 -10.59 -19.71 -7.61
N LEU A 104 -11.66 -20.22 -8.22
CA LEU A 104 -12.72 -19.40 -8.81
C LEU A 104 -13.41 -18.53 -7.73
N ASN A 105 -13.73 -19.10 -6.57
CA ASN A 105 -14.33 -18.39 -5.44
C ASN A 105 -13.45 -17.25 -4.91
N ASN A 106 -12.12 -17.45 -4.86
CA ASN A 106 -11.17 -16.43 -4.40
C ASN A 106 -11.03 -15.24 -5.36
N MET A 107 -11.35 -15.43 -6.63
CA MET A 107 -11.36 -14.34 -7.62
C MET A 107 -12.61 -13.47 -7.51
N ILE A 108 -13.70 -13.98 -6.92
CA ILE A 108 -15.01 -13.36 -6.88
C ILE A 108 -15.23 -12.69 -5.53
N THR A 109 -15.52 -11.40 -5.56
CA THR A 109 -15.95 -10.61 -4.41
C THR A 109 -17.40 -10.18 -4.64
N VAL A 110 -18.29 -10.45 -3.69
CA VAL A 110 -19.68 -10.07 -3.74
C VAL A 110 -19.98 -9.12 -2.62
N GLU A 111 -20.41 -7.91 -2.95
CA GLU A 111 -20.70 -6.83 -2.01
C GLU A 111 -22.09 -6.28 -2.28
N SER A 112 -22.69 -5.71 -1.26
CA SER A 112 -23.92 -4.93 -1.37
C SER A 112 -23.77 -3.66 -0.56
N GLU A 113 -24.28 -2.56 -1.06
CA GLU A 113 -24.31 -1.33 -0.28
C GLU A 113 -25.37 -1.42 0.83
N GLN A 114 -25.14 -0.71 1.92
CA GLN A 114 -26.09 -0.71 3.05
C GLN A 114 -27.46 -0.22 2.59
N ASN A 115 -28.50 -0.96 2.95
CA ASN A 115 -29.90 -0.67 2.60
C ASN A 115 -30.18 -0.65 1.09
N SER A 116 -29.37 -1.33 0.28
CA SER A 116 -29.55 -1.44 -1.16
C SER A 116 -29.96 -2.86 -1.56
N GLN A 117 -30.79 -2.95 -2.58
CA GLN A 117 -31.15 -4.21 -3.24
C GLN A 117 -30.19 -4.57 -4.38
N VAL A 118 -29.16 -3.77 -4.58
CA VAL A 118 -28.13 -3.98 -5.60
C VAL A 118 -26.98 -4.79 -5.01
N ILE A 119 -26.63 -5.86 -5.71
CA ILE A 119 -25.49 -6.70 -5.42
C ILE A 119 -24.41 -6.39 -6.48
N ASN A 120 -23.23 -5.99 -6.02
CA ASN A 120 -22.06 -5.78 -6.83
C ASN A 120 -21.23 -7.07 -6.83
N VAL A 121 -21.04 -7.66 -8.00
CA VAL A 121 -20.15 -8.82 -8.19
C VAL A 121 -18.89 -8.32 -8.89
N SER A 122 -17.77 -8.40 -8.22
CA SER A 122 -16.45 -8.02 -8.73
C SER A 122 -15.56 -9.25 -8.87
N VAL A 123 -14.89 -9.37 -10.00
CA VAL A 123 -13.97 -10.47 -10.29
C VAL A 123 -12.59 -9.90 -10.60
N GLN A 124 -11.57 -10.41 -9.93
CA GLN A 124 -10.18 -9.99 -10.12
C GLN A 124 -9.35 -11.12 -10.73
N ASN A 125 -8.68 -10.81 -11.84
CA ASN A 125 -7.76 -11.74 -12.50
C ASN A 125 -6.64 -10.98 -13.25
N THR A 126 -5.54 -11.68 -13.53
CA THR A 126 -4.47 -11.16 -14.39
C THR A 126 -4.87 -11.09 -15.85
N ASP A 127 -5.86 -11.88 -16.28
CA ASP A 127 -6.50 -11.81 -17.60
C ASP A 127 -7.80 -11.00 -17.50
N ALA A 128 -7.82 -9.83 -18.13
CA ALA A 128 -8.94 -8.91 -18.16
C ALA A 128 -10.20 -9.51 -18.82
N ALA A 129 -10.00 -10.31 -19.89
CA ALA A 129 -11.11 -10.96 -20.59
C ALA A 129 -11.73 -12.07 -19.73
N LEU A 130 -10.91 -12.87 -19.06
CA LEU A 130 -11.39 -13.89 -18.13
C LEU A 130 -12.16 -13.26 -16.98
N ALA A 131 -11.65 -12.17 -16.39
CA ALA A 131 -12.34 -11.46 -15.31
C ALA A 131 -13.74 -11.00 -15.73
N SER A 132 -13.85 -10.40 -16.93
CA SER A 132 -15.13 -9.94 -17.49
C SER A 132 -16.09 -11.12 -17.77
N ASN A 133 -15.60 -12.19 -18.39
CA ASN A 133 -16.40 -13.36 -18.70
C ASN A 133 -16.94 -14.05 -17.44
N VAL A 134 -16.10 -14.22 -16.42
CA VAL A 134 -16.53 -14.79 -15.13
C VAL A 134 -17.55 -13.89 -14.46
N ALA A 135 -17.36 -12.57 -14.40
CA ALA A 135 -18.30 -11.65 -13.78
C ALA A 135 -19.68 -11.72 -14.44
N ASN A 136 -19.72 -11.73 -15.77
CA ASN A 136 -20.95 -11.78 -16.54
C ASN A 136 -21.63 -13.16 -16.44
N SER A 137 -20.86 -14.25 -16.45
CA SER A 137 -21.42 -15.60 -16.28
C SER A 137 -21.98 -15.80 -14.88
N VAL A 138 -21.32 -15.29 -13.83
CA VAL A 138 -21.87 -15.33 -12.45
C VAL A 138 -23.23 -14.63 -12.39
N ALA A 139 -23.33 -13.42 -12.96
CA ALA A 139 -24.59 -12.69 -12.96
C ALA A 139 -25.70 -13.41 -13.74
N LYS A 140 -25.36 -13.99 -14.90
CA LYS A 140 -26.29 -14.74 -15.74
C LYS A 140 -26.76 -16.01 -15.05
N VAL A 141 -25.84 -16.88 -14.62
CA VAL A 141 -26.15 -18.15 -13.95
C VAL A 141 -26.96 -17.90 -12.67
N PHE A 142 -26.57 -16.90 -11.88
CA PHE A 142 -27.33 -16.56 -10.69
C PHE A 142 -28.74 -16.08 -11.03
N SER A 143 -28.93 -15.20 -12.01
CA SER A 143 -30.27 -14.71 -12.40
C SER A 143 -31.20 -15.80 -12.93
N GLU A 144 -30.62 -16.80 -13.62
CA GLU A 144 -31.38 -17.95 -14.13
C GLU A 144 -31.74 -18.94 -13.02
N ASP A 145 -30.81 -19.26 -12.14
CA ASP A 145 -30.99 -20.28 -11.11
C ASP A 145 -31.81 -19.80 -9.90
N ILE A 146 -31.67 -18.54 -9.49
CA ILE A 146 -32.33 -18.05 -8.29
C ILE A 146 -33.85 -18.07 -8.41
N THR A 147 -34.35 -17.85 -9.60
CA THR A 147 -35.79 -17.92 -9.89
C THR A 147 -36.36 -19.33 -9.61
N ASN A 148 -35.55 -20.36 -9.86
CA ASN A 148 -35.94 -21.75 -9.60
C ASN A 148 -35.74 -22.15 -8.13
N LEU A 149 -34.76 -21.54 -7.45
CA LEU A 149 -34.36 -21.89 -6.08
C LEU A 149 -35.21 -21.21 -5.01
N MET A 150 -35.65 -19.96 -5.23
CA MET A 150 -36.24 -19.14 -4.16
C MET A 150 -37.60 -18.50 -4.51
N ASN A 151 -38.26 -18.89 -5.58
CA ASN A 151 -39.58 -18.35 -5.96
C ASN A 151 -39.63 -16.80 -5.95
N VAL A 152 -38.53 -16.14 -6.33
CA VAL A 152 -38.39 -14.69 -6.48
C VAL A 152 -38.61 -14.32 -7.93
N ASP A 153 -39.43 -13.30 -8.19
CA ASP A 153 -39.90 -13.03 -9.54
C ASP A 153 -39.00 -12.11 -10.36
N ASN A 154 -38.09 -11.37 -9.74
CA ASN A 154 -37.32 -10.34 -10.46
C ASN A 154 -35.88 -10.21 -9.97
N VAL A 155 -35.02 -10.99 -10.58
CA VAL A 155 -33.56 -10.73 -10.57
C VAL A 155 -33.17 -10.18 -11.93
N LYS A 156 -32.64 -8.98 -11.97
CA LYS A 156 -32.26 -8.30 -13.20
C LYS A 156 -30.77 -7.89 -13.17
N VAL A 157 -30.05 -8.27 -14.20
CA VAL A 157 -28.69 -7.74 -14.40
C VAL A 157 -28.81 -6.28 -14.84
N LEU A 158 -28.31 -5.37 -14.00
CA LEU A 158 -28.33 -3.93 -14.25
C LEU A 158 -27.22 -3.48 -15.19
N SER A 159 -26.05 -4.08 -15.02
CA SER A 159 -24.86 -3.70 -15.78
C SER A 159 -24.05 -4.94 -16.10
N VAL A 160 -23.60 -5.03 -17.32
CA VAL A 160 -22.71 -6.07 -17.81
C VAL A 160 -21.28 -5.53 -17.81
N SER A 161 -20.33 -6.33 -17.34
CA SER A 161 -18.94 -5.93 -17.34
C SER A 161 -18.36 -5.88 -18.74
N GLY A 162 -17.77 -4.75 -19.13
CA GLY A 162 -16.84 -4.69 -20.24
C GLY A 162 -15.48 -5.26 -19.84
N ILE A 163 -14.60 -5.46 -20.85
CA ILE A 163 -13.22 -5.87 -20.58
C ILE A 163 -12.45 -4.67 -20.00
N PRO A 164 -11.95 -4.74 -18.75
CA PRO A 164 -11.23 -3.63 -18.15
C PRO A 164 -9.89 -3.38 -18.85
N THR A 165 -9.60 -2.13 -19.12
CA THR A 165 -8.36 -1.71 -19.80
C THR A 165 -7.27 -1.27 -18.83
N THR A 166 -7.65 -0.89 -17.61
CA THR A 166 -6.73 -0.42 -16.56
C THR A 166 -6.61 -1.43 -15.44
N PRO A 167 -5.39 -1.78 -15.02
CA PRO A 167 -5.21 -2.66 -13.86
C PRO A 167 -5.55 -1.93 -12.55
N VAL A 168 -6.12 -2.66 -11.59
CA VAL A 168 -6.42 -2.17 -10.25
C VAL A 168 -5.30 -2.45 -9.25
N SER A 169 -4.41 -3.37 -9.56
CA SER A 169 -3.26 -3.75 -8.73
C SER A 169 -2.07 -4.09 -9.63
N PRO A 170 -0.82 -3.79 -9.19
CA PRO A 170 -0.45 -3.14 -7.94
C PRO A 170 -0.72 -1.62 -7.95
N ASN A 171 -1.05 -1.07 -6.80
CA ASN A 171 -1.09 0.39 -6.65
C ASN A 171 0.33 0.93 -6.42
N ILE A 172 1.03 1.24 -7.52
CA ILE A 172 2.45 1.63 -7.52
C ILE A 172 2.69 2.83 -6.61
N LEU A 173 1.79 3.83 -6.65
CA LEU A 173 1.94 5.03 -5.84
C LEU A 173 1.86 4.73 -4.33
N LEU A 174 0.86 3.94 -3.92
CA LEU A 174 0.66 3.56 -2.52
C LEU A 174 1.82 2.69 -2.02
N ASN A 175 2.23 1.69 -2.79
CA ASN A 175 3.34 0.80 -2.42
C ASN A 175 4.64 1.58 -2.26
N THR A 176 4.94 2.51 -3.18
CA THR A 176 6.14 3.36 -3.12
C THR A 176 6.08 4.31 -1.94
N ALA A 177 4.92 4.91 -1.64
CA ALA A 177 4.75 5.78 -0.48
C ALA A 177 4.97 5.03 0.84
N ILE A 178 4.39 3.83 0.99
CA ILE A 178 4.60 2.99 2.18
C ILE A 178 6.08 2.62 2.32
N ALA A 179 6.73 2.21 1.23
CA ALA A 179 8.16 1.87 1.24
C ALA A 179 9.04 3.07 1.60
N ALA A 180 8.70 4.27 1.15
CA ALA A 180 9.40 5.49 1.51
C ALA A 180 9.28 5.79 3.02
N VAL A 181 8.09 5.63 3.62
CA VAL A 181 7.88 5.80 5.06
C VAL A 181 8.69 4.77 5.85
N VAL A 182 8.66 3.51 5.45
CA VAL A 182 9.45 2.44 6.10
C VAL A 182 10.94 2.71 5.96
N GLY A 183 11.40 3.09 4.78
CA GLY A 183 12.79 3.46 4.52
C GLY A 183 13.27 4.64 5.36
N PHE A 184 12.41 5.65 5.54
CA PHE A 184 12.67 6.79 6.41
C PHE A 184 12.82 6.36 7.88
N LEU A 185 11.88 5.56 8.40
CA LEU A 185 11.92 5.06 9.78
C LEU A 185 13.17 4.21 10.04
N LEU A 186 13.51 3.32 9.09
CA LEU A 186 14.75 2.54 9.15
C LEU A 186 15.99 3.43 9.11
N GLY A 187 15.98 4.47 8.27
CA GLY A 187 17.05 5.45 8.19
C GLY A 187 17.28 6.20 9.49
N VAL A 188 16.21 6.64 10.13
CA VAL A 188 16.24 7.28 11.45
C VAL A 188 16.76 6.29 12.50
N GLY A 189 16.21 5.07 12.54
CA GLY A 189 16.65 4.03 13.48
C GLY A 189 18.14 3.70 13.37
N LEU A 190 18.63 3.55 12.13
CA LEU A 190 20.07 3.32 11.88
C LEU A 190 20.94 4.53 12.23
N ALA A 191 20.44 5.76 12.05
CA ALA A 191 21.14 6.97 12.47
C ALA A 191 21.33 7.00 13.98
N PHE A 192 20.28 6.67 14.73
CA PHE A 192 20.35 6.55 16.21
C PHE A 192 21.26 5.42 16.66
N LEU A 193 21.09 4.23 16.08
CA LEU A 193 21.91 3.08 16.42
C LEU A 193 23.40 3.39 16.23
N ARG A 194 23.72 4.07 15.13
CA ARG A 194 25.12 4.47 14.85
C ARG A 194 25.64 5.50 15.86
N GLU A 195 24.83 6.47 16.29
CA GLU A 195 25.26 7.46 17.29
C GLU A 195 25.47 6.81 18.68
N VAL A 196 24.60 5.87 19.07
CA VAL A 196 24.77 5.11 20.33
C VAL A 196 26.04 4.22 20.27
N LEU A 197 26.37 3.68 19.10
CA LEU A 197 27.56 2.86 18.88
C LEU A 197 28.85 3.71 18.67
N ASP A 198 28.72 5.01 18.37
CA ASP A 198 29.88 5.90 18.17
C ASP A 198 30.46 6.33 19.52
N ARG A 199 31.45 5.60 19.99
CA ARG A 199 32.19 5.88 21.25
C ARG A 199 33.31 6.90 21.09
N ARG A 200 33.33 7.68 20.02
CA ARG A 200 34.38 8.68 19.80
C ARG A 200 34.13 9.89 20.69
N ILE A 201 35.12 10.24 21.47
CA ILE A 201 35.16 11.46 22.27
C ILE A 201 35.35 12.64 21.30
N ARG A 202 34.44 13.61 21.32
CA ARG A 202 34.42 14.75 20.40
C ARG A 202 34.35 16.12 21.08
N THR A 203 33.98 16.15 22.34
CA THR A 203 33.85 17.40 23.12
C THR A 203 34.73 17.39 24.35
N GLU A 204 35.14 18.59 24.77
CA GLU A 204 35.98 18.80 25.95
C GLU A 204 35.28 18.29 27.21
N GLU A 205 33.96 18.47 27.30
CA GLU A 205 33.13 17.97 28.40
C GLU A 205 33.20 16.44 28.53
N GLN A 206 33.19 15.72 27.41
CA GLN A 206 33.32 14.24 27.40
C GLN A 206 34.71 13.79 27.92
N VAL A 207 35.77 14.54 27.57
CA VAL A 207 37.11 14.26 28.10
C VAL A 207 37.16 14.43 29.59
N GLN A 208 36.61 15.52 30.13
CA GLN A 208 36.53 15.78 31.57
C GLN A 208 35.75 14.73 32.32
N GLN A 209 34.59 14.32 31.78
CA GLN A 209 33.74 13.28 32.39
C GLN A 209 34.37 11.88 32.42
N ILE A 210 35.14 11.53 31.41
CA ILE A 210 35.76 10.19 31.30
C ILE A 210 37.06 10.10 32.06
N LEU A 211 37.87 11.16 32.06
CA LEU A 211 39.19 11.16 32.69
C LEU A 211 39.20 11.77 34.08
N ASP A 212 38.11 12.44 34.49
CA ASP A 212 38.01 13.20 35.75
C ASP A 212 39.14 14.21 35.93
N LEU A 213 39.63 14.77 34.81
CA LEU A 213 40.74 15.74 34.76
C LEU A 213 40.30 17.03 34.06
N PRO A 214 40.69 18.21 34.56
CA PRO A 214 40.35 19.45 33.86
C PRO A 214 41.11 19.57 32.54
N VAL A 215 40.42 19.96 31.49
CA VAL A 215 41.01 20.25 30.17
C VAL A 215 41.74 21.59 30.27
N LEU A 216 43.04 21.57 30.08
CA LEU A 216 43.89 22.78 30.18
C LEU A 216 43.88 23.61 28.89
N GLY A 217 43.46 23.04 27.80
CA GLY A 217 43.33 23.73 26.54
C GLY A 217 43.13 22.77 25.38
N SER A 218 42.51 23.26 24.28
CA SER A 218 42.35 22.52 23.03
C SER A 218 43.19 23.14 21.92
N ILE A 219 43.81 22.30 21.12
CA ILE A 219 44.54 22.73 19.94
C ILE A 219 43.65 22.47 18.73
N PRO A 220 43.12 23.54 18.07
CA PRO A 220 42.29 23.36 16.90
C PRO A 220 43.09 22.71 15.76
N ASP A 221 42.47 21.75 15.08
CA ASP A 221 43.02 21.18 13.85
C ASP A 221 42.98 22.24 12.74
N ILE A 222 44.17 22.60 12.26
CA ILE A 222 44.32 23.59 11.17
C ILE A 222 44.13 22.85 9.85
N ASP A 223 43.00 23.10 9.18
CA ASP A 223 42.73 22.54 7.86
C ASP A 223 43.91 22.81 6.93
N SER A 224 44.49 21.75 6.40
CA SER A 224 45.66 21.78 5.49
C SER A 224 45.48 22.72 4.29
N LYS A 225 44.22 23.03 3.94
CA LYS A 225 43.89 24.02 2.89
C LYS A 225 44.20 25.45 3.33
N VAL A 226 43.92 25.81 4.60
CA VAL A 226 44.22 27.15 5.13
C VAL A 226 45.71 27.34 5.28
N PHE A 227 46.43 26.31 5.76
CA PHE A 227 47.88 26.32 5.87
C PHE A 227 48.58 26.49 4.51
N ASN A 228 48.13 25.76 3.48
CA ASN A 228 48.66 25.85 2.13
C ASN A 228 48.30 27.20 1.46
N ALA A 229 47.16 27.80 1.76
CA ALA A 229 46.76 29.12 1.25
C ALA A 229 47.66 30.24 1.85
N SER A 230 47.89 30.19 3.17
CA SER A 230 48.77 31.16 3.85
C SER A 230 50.24 31.06 3.36
N LYS A 231 50.76 29.84 3.17
CA LYS A 231 52.09 29.60 2.63
C LYS A 231 52.24 30.10 1.18
N LYS A 232 51.16 30.02 0.38
CA LYS A 232 51.15 30.52 -1.00
C LYS A 232 51.05 32.05 -1.05
N ALA A 233 50.36 32.67 -0.07
CA ALA A 233 50.30 34.14 0.06
C ALA A 233 51.65 34.73 0.50
N SER A 234 52.27 34.16 1.54
CA SER A 234 53.60 34.61 2.03
C SER A 234 54.71 34.47 0.96
N LYS A 235 54.65 33.41 0.15
CA LYS A 235 55.61 33.24 -0.96
C LYS A 235 55.39 34.26 -2.08
N ARG A 236 54.17 34.75 -2.30
CA ARG A 236 53.87 35.80 -3.27
C ARG A 236 54.32 37.19 -2.79
N GLU A 237 54.23 37.46 -1.50
CA GLU A 237 54.75 38.71 -0.92
C GLU A 237 56.27 38.79 -0.94
N ALA A 238 56.92 37.67 -0.59
CA ALA A 238 58.41 37.61 -0.65
C ALA A 238 58.94 37.82 -2.06
N VAL A 239 58.27 37.31 -3.11
CA VAL A 239 58.71 37.52 -4.51
C VAL A 239 58.42 38.96 -4.97
N LYS A 240 57.50 39.71 -4.39
CA LYS A 240 57.23 41.12 -4.72
C LYS A 240 58.20 42.07 -4.07
N GLN A 241 58.93 41.67 -3.02
CA GLN A 241 59.86 42.53 -2.27
C GLN A 241 61.30 42.46 -2.79
N TYR A 242 61.60 41.47 -3.60
CA TYR A 242 62.99 41.24 -4.14
C TYR A 242 63.06 41.25 -5.70
N GLY A 243 62.00 41.67 -6.37
CA GLY A 243 61.97 41.90 -7.81
C GLY A 243 61.57 43.34 -8.13
#